data_f871a30138a65c73c890861f820a7da1
#
_entry.id   f871a30138a65c73c890861f820a7da1
#
_cell.length_a   1.000
_cell.length_b   1.000
_cell.length_c   1.000
_cell.angle_alpha   90.00
_cell.angle_beta   90.00
_cell.angle_gamma   90.00
#
_symmetry.space_group_name_H-M   'P 1'
#
loop_
_entity.id
_entity.type
_entity.pdbx_description
1 polymer ?
#
loop_
_entity_poly.entity_id
_entity_poly.type
_entity_poly.pdbx_seq_one_letter_code
_entity_poly.pdbx_strand_id
1 'polypeptide(L)'
;MTDVEWRWLRSWSVDEVSARLSRASTLPLNFEMAEEEMTLENGWSQVESQAVLAHERPGPPSGDDAFARLKHAVIELGFSDPRVVHGYFDAATPLQGRPVLLELKSLGLHYLCPVRIGAVRSGDEGERTVFGFRFDTLWGHIEAGREWFLLSKDHGSGELRFHIKASWREGHFPNWWSQLGFALMGRRYQRAWHHLAHARLRELLRSGRLERRDEGGGPPRLEPHLADLKIGLKPVQFYSQRGMGRRLGGVEREVERVRRDRLLLSVGFGVLAGMRTFSAPALLSHQLSREPVEAPEGRAHVLASRRISRVLGVLALGELTADKTSWIPSRISPPALVARALSGALTGAAVASPHRRPSAGRALLGAAAAVASAFAFYKLRQLATRRLGLPNVAAGLVEDAAALVLGTRLLAAMH
;
A
#
# COMPACT_ATOMS: atom_id res chain seq x y z
N MET A 1 12.29 -19.63 -17.11
CA MET A 1 11.52 -18.42 -16.71
C MET A 1 11.96 -18.09 -15.29
N THR A 2 12.52 -16.91 -15.06
CA THR A 2 12.90 -16.48 -13.72
C THR A 2 11.63 -15.98 -13.03
N ASP A 3 11.17 -16.74 -12.03
CA ASP A 3 10.07 -16.31 -11.18
C ASP A 3 10.50 -15.10 -10.34
N VAL A 4 9.53 -14.29 -9.88
CA VAL A 4 9.78 -13.18 -8.97
C VAL A 4 10.43 -13.72 -7.70
N GLU A 5 11.62 -13.22 -7.36
CA GLU A 5 12.33 -13.65 -6.16
C GLU A 5 11.83 -12.87 -4.95
N TRP A 6 11.52 -13.59 -3.87
CA TRP A 6 11.04 -12.99 -2.63
C TRP A 6 11.51 -13.76 -1.39
N ARG A 7 11.52 -13.06 -0.25
CA ARG A 7 11.90 -13.62 1.05
C ARG A 7 11.03 -13.06 2.17
N TRP A 8 11.01 -13.78 3.29
CA TRP A 8 10.35 -13.34 4.50
C TRP A 8 11.39 -12.87 5.55
N LEU A 9 11.20 -11.66 6.10
CA LEU A 9 11.96 -11.08 7.22
C LEU A 9 13.49 -11.00 7.04
N ARG A 10 14.04 -11.26 5.87
CA ARG A 10 15.46 -11.25 5.61
C ARG A 10 15.78 -10.47 4.34
N SER A 11 16.67 -9.47 4.46
CA SER A 11 17.23 -8.78 3.31
C SER A 11 18.24 -9.66 2.54
N TRP A 12 18.48 -9.27 1.30
CA TRP A 12 19.46 -9.92 0.43
C TRP A 12 20.88 -9.52 0.85
N SER A 13 21.82 -10.46 0.82
CA SER A 13 23.23 -10.16 1.02
C SER A 13 23.87 -9.59 -0.25
N VAL A 14 24.98 -8.90 -0.12
CA VAL A 14 25.70 -8.31 -1.27
C VAL A 14 26.13 -9.39 -2.27
N ASP A 15 26.64 -10.54 -1.79
CA ASP A 15 27.07 -11.65 -2.65
C ASP A 15 25.91 -12.27 -3.42
N GLU A 16 24.75 -12.45 -2.74
CA GLU A 16 23.54 -12.96 -3.37
C GLU A 16 23.00 -12.01 -4.46
N VAL A 17 23.14 -10.72 -4.25
CA VAL A 17 22.71 -9.68 -5.20
C VAL A 17 23.64 -9.58 -6.40
N SER A 18 24.97 -9.69 -6.21
CA SER A 18 25.96 -9.57 -7.29
C SER A 18 25.70 -10.56 -8.43
N ALA A 19 25.47 -11.83 -8.12
CA ALA A 19 25.14 -12.84 -9.12
C ALA A 19 23.85 -12.58 -9.88
N ARG A 20 22.86 -11.95 -9.20
CA ARG A 20 21.57 -11.59 -9.77
C ARG A 20 21.64 -10.33 -10.61
N LEU A 21 22.46 -9.38 -10.20
CA LEU A 21 22.69 -8.15 -10.95
C LEU A 21 23.30 -8.45 -12.33
N SER A 22 24.28 -9.36 -12.39
CA SER A 22 24.84 -9.81 -13.64
C SER A 22 23.81 -10.44 -14.57
N ARG A 23 22.87 -11.22 -14.03
CA ARG A 23 21.75 -11.81 -14.82
C ARG A 23 20.75 -10.73 -15.23
N ALA A 24 20.49 -9.73 -14.41
CA ALA A 24 19.55 -8.67 -14.72
C ALA A 24 19.92 -7.87 -15.97
N SER A 25 21.25 -7.80 -16.30
CA SER A 25 21.72 -7.14 -17.52
C SER A 25 21.18 -7.77 -18.83
N THR A 26 20.85 -9.05 -18.81
CA THR A 26 20.38 -9.81 -19.99
C THR A 26 18.87 -10.03 -20.02
N LEU A 27 18.16 -9.66 -18.94
CA LEU A 27 16.71 -9.85 -18.89
C LEU A 27 16.00 -8.92 -19.88
N PRO A 28 14.96 -9.42 -20.59
CA PRO A 28 14.11 -8.57 -21.43
C PRO A 28 13.18 -7.72 -20.58
N LEU A 29 12.60 -6.70 -21.20
CA LEU A 29 11.47 -5.97 -20.62
C LEU A 29 10.31 -6.95 -20.38
N ASN A 30 9.53 -6.72 -19.32
CA ASN A 30 8.33 -7.51 -19.06
C ASN A 30 7.06 -6.91 -19.70
N PHE A 31 7.23 -6.00 -20.65
CA PHE A 31 6.18 -5.39 -21.46
C PHE A 31 6.71 -5.02 -22.85
N GLU A 32 5.79 -4.97 -23.83
CA GLU A 32 6.07 -4.64 -25.22
C GLU A 32 5.18 -3.45 -25.62
N MET A 33 5.53 -2.23 -25.15
CA MET A 33 4.72 -1.05 -25.45
C MET A 33 5.58 0.19 -25.45
N ALA A 34 5.36 1.09 -26.42
CA ALA A 34 5.98 2.41 -26.45
C ALA A 34 5.45 3.28 -25.30
N GLU A 35 6.22 4.29 -24.88
CA GLU A 35 5.84 5.11 -23.74
C GLU A 35 4.55 5.91 -24.00
N GLU A 36 4.40 6.40 -25.23
CA GLU A 36 3.25 7.19 -25.71
C GLU A 36 1.94 6.38 -25.67
N GLU A 37 2.04 5.06 -25.80
CA GLU A 37 0.91 4.13 -25.78
C GLU A 37 0.52 3.69 -24.35
N MET A 38 1.33 4.01 -23.34
CA MET A 38 1.06 3.69 -21.94
C MET A 38 0.02 4.63 -21.34
N THR A 39 -1.17 4.64 -21.93
CA THR A 39 -2.28 5.50 -21.56
C THR A 39 -3.30 4.79 -20.69
N LEU A 40 -4.17 5.56 -20.05
CA LEU A 40 -5.29 5.03 -19.29
C LEU A 40 -6.24 4.21 -20.17
N GLU A 41 -6.40 4.61 -21.44
CA GLU A 41 -7.26 3.93 -22.40
C GLU A 41 -6.73 2.53 -22.73
N ASN A 42 -5.42 2.38 -22.75
CA ASN A 42 -4.73 1.11 -22.97
C ASN A 42 -4.55 0.28 -21.68
N GLY A 43 -5.25 0.65 -20.59
CA GLY A 43 -5.27 -0.12 -19.35
C GLY A 43 -4.10 0.15 -18.43
N TRP A 44 -3.24 1.15 -18.70
CA TRP A 44 -2.13 1.54 -17.85
C TRP A 44 -2.60 2.44 -16.72
N SER A 45 -2.07 2.22 -15.52
CA SER A 45 -2.24 3.15 -14.41
C SER A 45 -1.14 4.20 -14.47
N GLN A 46 -1.46 5.42 -14.06
CA GLN A 46 -0.49 6.51 -13.99
C GLN A 46 -0.45 7.08 -12.58
N VAL A 47 0.73 7.36 -12.11
CA VAL A 47 0.98 8.11 -10.88
C VAL A 47 2.06 9.14 -11.15
N GLU A 48 1.81 10.33 -10.69
CA GLU A 48 2.72 11.45 -10.82
C GLU A 48 2.81 12.18 -9.49
N SER A 49 4.02 12.55 -9.08
CA SER A 49 4.25 13.36 -7.90
C SER A 49 5.34 14.38 -8.16
N GLN A 50 5.18 15.57 -7.62
CA GLN A 50 6.18 16.63 -7.71
C GLN A 50 6.30 17.40 -6.41
N ALA A 51 7.50 17.88 -6.13
CA ALA A 51 7.74 18.75 -5.00
C ALA A 51 8.88 19.73 -5.30
N VAL A 52 8.71 20.94 -4.82
CA VAL A 52 9.81 21.91 -4.72
C VAL A 52 10.69 21.45 -3.56
N LEU A 53 11.95 21.15 -3.85
CA LEU A 53 12.93 20.72 -2.86
C LEU A 53 13.54 21.92 -2.14
N ALA A 54 13.96 22.92 -2.92
CA ALA A 54 14.61 24.12 -2.44
C ALA A 54 14.54 25.25 -3.49
N HIS A 55 14.99 26.43 -3.11
CA HIS A 55 15.31 27.53 -4.02
C HIS A 55 16.76 27.93 -3.78
N GLU A 56 17.52 28.06 -4.84
CA GLU A 56 18.87 28.58 -4.84
C GLU A 56 18.96 29.87 -5.67
N ARG A 57 20.14 30.37 -5.90
CA ARG A 57 20.34 31.56 -6.75
C ARG A 57 19.80 31.31 -8.16
N PRO A 58 19.05 32.28 -8.74
CA PRO A 58 18.65 32.23 -10.14
C PRO A 58 19.85 32.05 -11.08
N GLY A 59 19.62 31.45 -12.24
CA GLY A 59 20.64 31.14 -13.23
C GLY A 59 20.82 29.64 -13.46
N PRO A 60 21.61 29.27 -14.49
CA PRO A 60 21.96 27.87 -14.76
C PRO A 60 22.77 27.26 -13.60
N PRO A 61 22.82 25.92 -13.47
CA PRO A 61 23.64 25.24 -12.45
C PRO A 61 25.11 25.57 -12.58
N SER A 62 25.80 25.77 -11.45
CA SER A 62 27.21 26.17 -11.37
C SER A 62 28.20 25.02 -11.13
N GLY A 63 27.73 23.78 -11.02
CA GLY A 63 28.60 22.60 -10.81
C GLY A 63 28.76 22.17 -9.34
N ASP A 64 28.82 23.13 -8.40
CA ASP A 64 28.93 22.88 -6.96
C ASP A 64 27.68 23.30 -6.18
N ASP A 65 26.62 23.63 -6.88
CA ASP A 65 25.38 24.09 -6.28
C ASP A 65 24.49 22.94 -5.78
N ALA A 66 23.34 23.28 -5.21
CA ALA A 66 22.39 22.29 -4.70
C ALA A 66 21.83 21.39 -5.81
N PHE A 67 21.69 21.91 -7.04
CA PHE A 67 21.29 21.11 -8.18
C PHE A 67 22.31 20.01 -8.48
N ALA A 68 23.60 20.34 -8.52
CA ALA A 68 24.66 19.35 -8.78
C ALA A 68 24.71 18.26 -7.70
N ARG A 69 24.53 18.63 -6.45
CA ARG A 69 24.46 17.69 -5.32
C ARG A 69 23.24 16.78 -5.40
N LEU A 70 22.07 17.34 -5.70
CA LEU A 70 20.85 16.55 -5.90
C LEU A 70 20.97 15.62 -7.10
N LYS A 71 21.60 16.10 -8.20
CA LYS A 71 21.90 15.26 -9.36
C LYS A 71 22.73 14.05 -8.98
N HIS A 72 23.77 14.23 -8.19
CA HIS A 72 24.60 13.13 -7.69
C HIS A 72 23.76 12.17 -6.81
N ALA A 73 22.95 12.70 -5.89
CA ALA A 73 22.07 11.90 -5.06
C ALA A 73 21.05 11.10 -5.89
N VAL A 74 20.55 11.67 -6.99
CA VAL A 74 19.62 10.97 -7.90
C VAL A 74 20.34 9.83 -8.62
N ILE A 75 21.57 10.04 -9.11
CA ILE A 75 22.40 9.01 -9.75
C ILE A 75 22.66 7.82 -8.82
N GLU A 76 22.92 8.09 -7.55
CA GLU A 76 23.19 7.10 -6.50
C GLU A 76 21.92 6.52 -5.86
N LEU A 77 20.74 6.77 -6.43
CA LEU A 77 19.45 6.37 -5.89
C LEU A 77 19.21 6.85 -4.44
N GLY A 78 19.89 7.91 -4.02
CA GLY A 78 19.83 8.47 -2.68
C GLY A 78 18.45 9.01 -2.29
N PHE A 79 17.55 9.22 -3.25
CA PHE A 79 16.16 9.56 -3.01
C PHE A 79 15.34 8.38 -2.47
N SER A 80 15.79 7.14 -2.71
CA SER A 80 15.07 5.94 -2.26
C SER A 80 15.33 5.67 -0.77
N ASP A 81 14.27 5.52 0.02
CA ASP A 81 14.40 5.16 1.43
C ASP A 81 14.63 3.65 1.55
N PRO A 82 15.82 3.20 2.03
CA PRO A 82 16.16 1.79 2.07
C PRO A 82 15.31 0.96 3.04
N ARG A 83 14.47 1.61 3.86
CA ARG A 83 13.47 0.93 4.70
C ARG A 83 12.28 0.46 3.88
N VAL A 84 12.04 1.05 2.71
CA VAL A 84 10.92 0.76 1.82
C VAL A 84 11.42 0.17 0.51
N VAL A 85 12.35 0.86 -0.16
CA VAL A 85 12.97 0.41 -1.41
C VAL A 85 14.47 0.60 -1.33
N HIS A 86 15.22 -0.47 -1.48
CA HIS A 86 16.69 -0.43 -1.56
C HIS A 86 17.15 -0.83 -2.95
N GLY A 87 17.93 0.03 -3.60
CA GLY A 87 18.49 -0.22 -4.93
C GLY A 87 19.92 -0.77 -4.85
N TYR A 88 20.17 -1.86 -5.56
CA TYR A 88 21.49 -2.44 -5.74
C TYR A 88 21.90 -2.28 -7.21
N PHE A 89 23.07 -1.72 -7.45
CA PHE A 89 23.62 -1.50 -8.78
C PHE A 89 25.15 -1.43 -8.74
N ASP A 90 25.79 -1.58 -9.89
CA ASP A 90 27.21 -1.34 -10.05
C ASP A 90 27.44 0.11 -10.53
N ALA A 91 28.05 0.93 -9.69
CA ALA A 91 28.34 2.33 -9.99
C ALA A 91 29.33 2.51 -11.17
N ALA A 92 30.17 1.50 -11.48
CA ALA A 92 31.06 1.54 -12.62
C ALA A 92 30.33 1.39 -13.97
N THR A 93 29.12 0.83 -13.97
CA THR A 93 28.31 0.72 -15.18
C THR A 93 27.77 2.08 -15.60
N PRO A 94 27.80 2.46 -16.91
CA PRO A 94 27.20 3.68 -17.40
C PRO A 94 25.74 3.81 -16.95
N LEU A 95 25.27 5.03 -16.66
CA LEU A 95 23.94 5.26 -16.13
C LEU A 95 22.85 4.72 -17.10
N GLN A 96 22.96 5.06 -18.38
CA GLN A 96 22.06 4.50 -19.39
C GLN A 96 22.39 3.02 -19.65
N GLY A 97 21.36 2.19 -19.58
CA GLY A 97 21.51 0.74 -19.69
C GLY A 97 21.85 0.03 -18.37
N ARG A 98 22.15 0.76 -17.29
CA ARG A 98 22.50 0.20 -15.98
C ARG A 98 21.39 -0.69 -15.45
N PRO A 99 21.68 -1.97 -15.17
CA PRO A 99 20.74 -2.83 -14.44
C PRO A 99 20.72 -2.44 -12.97
N VAL A 100 19.55 -2.46 -12.38
CA VAL A 100 19.32 -2.20 -10.96
C VAL A 100 18.40 -3.27 -10.40
N LEU A 101 18.70 -3.77 -9.22
CA LEU A 101 17.81 -4.64 -8.46
C LEU A 101 17.18 -3.84 -7.33
N LEU A 102 15.86 -3.71 -7.34
CA LEU A 102 15.10 -3.03 -6.30
C LEU A 102 14.60 -4.06 -5.28
N GLU A 103 15.04 -3.95 -4.04
CA GLU A 103 14.48 -4.70 -2.92
C GLU A 103 13.29 -3.91 -2.36
N LEU A 104 12.08 -4.35 -2.70
CA LEU A 104 10.84 -3.77 -2.21
C LEU A 104 10.45 -4.43 -0.89
N LYS A 105 10.31 -3.64 0.18
CA LYS A 105 10.05 -4.11 1.55
C LYS A 105 8.63 -3.73 1.98
N SER A 106 7.80 -4.72 2.27
CA SER A 106 6.44 -4.49 2.75
C SER A 106 6.01 -5.59 3.72
N LEU A 107 5.60 -5.21 4.93
CA LEU A 107 5.07 -6.13 5.96
C LEU A 107 5.95 -7.36 6.23
N GLY A 108 7.28 -7.18 6.19
CA GLY A 108 8.26 -8.26 6.35
C GLY A 108 8.51 -9.10 5.10
N LEU A 109 7.84 -8.82 4.00
CA LEU A 109 8.12 -9.39 2.68
C LEU A 109 9.15 -8.52 1.96
N HIS A 110 10.11 -9.17 1.34
CA HIS A 110 11.18 -8.58 0.57
C HIS A 110 11.13 -9.15 -0.84
N TYR A 111 10.77 -8.33 -1.84
CA TYR A 111 10.76 -8.71 -3.25
C TYR A 111 11.97 -8.12 -3.93
N LEU A 112 12.68 -8.93 -4.71
CA LEU A 112 13.80 -8.47 -5.52
C LEU A 112 13.35 -8.27 -6.96
N CYS A 113 13.19 -7.02 -7.34
CA CYS A 113 12.56 -6.59 -8.59
C CYS A 113 13.60 -5.98 -9.55
N PRO A 114 13.90 -6.62 -10.68
CA PRO A 114 14.88 -6.12 -11.63
C PRO A 114 14.29 -4.98 -12.48
N VAL A 115 15.08 -3.91 -12.66
CA VAL A 115 14.81 -2.79 -13.57
C VAL A 115 16.07 -2.44 -14.35
N ARG A 116 15.93 -1.67 -15.42
CA ARG A 116 17.03 -1.09 -16.19
C ARG A 116 16.81 0.41 -16.34
N ILE A 117 17.88 1.18 -16.30
CA ILE A 117 17.82 2.60 -16.69
C ILE A 117 17.75 2.65 -18.22
N GLY A 118 16.53 2.76 -18.75
CA GLY A 118 16.25 2.69 -20.17
C GLY A 118 16.50 4.00 -20.92
N ALA A 119 16.44 5.13 -20.22
CA ALA A 119 16.70 6.44 -20.78
C ALA A 119 17.28 7.39 -19.74
N VAL A 120 18.10 8.32 -20.21
CA VAL A 120 18.66 9.43 -19.42
C VAL A 120 18.32 10.74 -20.11
N ARG A 121 17.88 11.73 -19.34
CA ARG A 121 17.58 13.08 -19.81
C ARG A 121 18.50 14.05 -19.08
N SER A 122 19.30 14.81 -19.80
CA SER A 122 20.25 15.75 -19.21
C SER A 122 20.49 16.88 -20.18
N GLY A 123 20.29 18.12 -19.76
CA GLY A 123 20.54 19.31 -20.57
C GLY A 123 19.62 20.46 -20.20
N ASP A 124 19.80 21.56 -20.95
CA ASP A 124 18.98 22.74 -20.83
C ASP A 124 17.75 22.65 -21.74
N GLU A 125 16.60 22.95 -21.18
CA GLU A 125 15.30 22.94 -21.84
C GLU A 125 14.65 24.33 -21.70
N GLY A 126 15.01 25.26 -22.57
CA GLY A 126 14.60 26.65 -22.47
C GLY A 126 15.14 27.31 -21.21
N GLU A 127 14.24 27.76 -20.31
CA GLU A 127 14.60 28.41 -19.05
C GLU A 127 14.84 27.43 -17.87
N ARG A 128 15.11 26.16 -18.19
CA ARG A 128 15.33 25.12 -17.16
C ARG A 128 16.50 24.23 -17.52
N THR A 129 17.24 23.81 -16.51
CA THR A 129 18.14 22.66 -16.62
C THR A 129 17.43 21.44 -16.03
N VAL A 130 17.45 20.33 -16.77
CA VAL A 130 16.81 19.07 -16.37
C VAL A 130 17.87 17.96 -16.29
N PHE A 131 17.77 17.14 -15.30
CA PHE A 131 18.52 15.88 -15.19
C PHE A 131 17.61 14.79 -14.64
N GLY A 132 17.70 13.60 -15.20
CA GLY A 132 17.02 12.45 -14.66
C GLY A 132 17.18 11.22 -15.52
N PHE A 133 16.51 10.16 -15.09
CA PHE A 133 16.52 8.88 -15.79
C PHE A 133 15.18 8.16 -15.61
N ARG A 134 15.02 7.11 -16.41
CA ARG A 134 13.82 6.29 -16.42
C ARG A 134 14.17 4.85 -16.08
N PHE A 135 13.45 4.27 -15.12
CA PHE A 135 13.42 2.83 -14.94
C PHE A 135 12.43 2.20 -15.92
N ASP A 136 12.88 1.12 -16.56
CA ASP A 136 12.06 0.19 -17.33
C ASP A 136 12.09 -1.16 -16.59
N THR A 137 10.93 -1.71 -16.26
CA THR A 137 10.83 -2.98 -15.53
C THR A 137 11.23 -4.16 -16.42
N LEU A 138 11.93 -5.11 -15.81
CA LEU A 138 12.40 -6.31 -16.49
C LEU A 138 11.60 -7.54 -16.06
N TRP A 139 11.78 -8.64 -16.78
CA TRP A 139 11.16 -9.91 -16.44
C TRP A 139 11.53 -10.33 -15.00
N GLY A 140 10.52 -10.72 -14.21
CA GLY A 140 10.67 -10.97 -12.76
C GLY A 140 10.32 -9.79 -11.85
N HIS A 141 9.86 -8.65 -12.40
CA HIS A 141 9.33 -7.54 -11.62
C HIS A 141 7.81 -7.72 -11.37
N ILE A 142 7.35 -7.36 -10.15
CA ILE A 142 5.92 -7.46 -9.77
C ILE A 142 5.03 -6.44 -10.48
N GLU A 143 5.61 -5.39 -11.04
CA GLU A 143 4.95 -4.41 -11.90
C GLU A 143 5.53 -4.49 -13.30
N ALA A 144 4.76 -4.10 -14.30
CA ALA A 144 5.21 -3.88 -15.67
C ALA A 144 5.03 -2.41 -16.00
N GLY A 145 6.11 -1.70 -16.38
CA GLY A 145 6.01 -0.30 -16.70
C GLY A 145 7.31 0.49 -16.67
N ARG A 146 7.13 1.80 -16.66
CA ARG A 146 8.19 2.80 -16.71
C ARG A 146 8.00 3.85 -15.63
N GLU A 147 9.12 4.33 -15.08
CA GLU A 147 9.09 5.38 -14.08
C GLU A 147 10.24 6.37 -14.27
N TRP A 148 9.90 7.64 -14.48
CA TRP A 148 10.84 8.74 -14.60
C TRP A 148 11.10 9.39 -13.25
N PHE A 149 12.36 9.74 -13.03
CA PHE A 149 12.86 10.54 -11.91
C PHE A 149 13.56 11.75 -12.47
N LEU A 150 12.92 12.92 -12.41
CA LEU A 150 13.39 14.15 -13.04
C LEU A 150 13.66 15.23 -12.00
N LEU A 151 14.87 15.71 -11.95
CA LEU A 151 15.29 16.89 -11.21
C LEU A 151 15.34 18.06 -12.18
N SER A 152 14.79 19.21 -11.83
CA SER A 152 14.88 20.42 -12.64
C SER A 152 15.25 21.63 -11.80
N LYS A 153 15.98 22.56 -12.42
CA LYS A 153 16.26 23.90 -11.91
C LYS A 153 15.66 24.92 -12.88
N ASP A 154 14.77 25.74 -12.37
CA ASP A 154 14.26 26.90 -13.10
C ASP A 154 15.25 28.05 -12.97
N HIS A 155 15.70 28.61 -14.10
CA HIS A 155 16.76 29.63 -14.12
C HIS A 155 16.27 30.98 -13.63
N GLY A 156 14.97 31.30 -13.85
CA GLY A 156 14.39 32.58 -13.45
C GLY A 156 14.19 32.68 -11.93
N SER A 157 13.62 31.64 -11.32
CA SER A 157 13.27 31.60 -9.91
C SER A 157 14.31 30.91 -9.02
N GLY A 158 15.22 30.15 -9.60
CA GLY A 158 16.14 29.28 -8.84
C GLY A 158 15.44 28.07 -8.18
N GLU A 159 14.20 27.78 -8.56
CA GLU A 159 13.44 26.67 -7.97
C GLU A 159 14.03 25.32 -8.38
N LEU A 160 14.35 24.50 -7.39
CA LEU A 160 14.74 23.10 -7.57
C LEU A 160 13.53 22.21 -7.34
N ARG A 161 13.13 21.46 -8.36
CA ARG A 161 11.97 20.57 -8.32
C ARG A 161 12.37 19.14 -8.64
N PHE A 162 11.81 18.21 -7.87
CA PHE A 162 11.87 16.78 -8.18
C PHE A 162 10.50 16.28 -8.60
N HIS A 163 10.47 15.55 -9.69
CA HIS A 163 9.25 15.04 -10.30
C HIS A 163 9.42 13.54 -10.56
N ILE A 164 8.46 12.74 -10.12
CA ILE A 164 8.38 11.30 -10.37
C ILE A 164 7.11 11.05 -11.18
N LYS A 165 7.25 10.36 -12.31
CA LYS A 165 6.13 9.99 -13.17
C LYS A 165 6.23 8.53 -13.57
N ALA A 166 5.24 7.71 -13.18
CA ALA A 166 5.17 6.30 -13.50
C ALA A 166 3.93 5.97 -14.32
N SER A 167 4.11 5.09 -15.31
CA SER A 167 3.05 4.40 -16.03
C SER A 167 3.25 2.91 -15.82
N TRP A 168 2.26 2.24 -15.23
CA TRP A 168 2.41 0.87 -14.79
C TRP A 168 1.12 0.06 -14.87
N ARG A 169 1.27 -1.27 -14.92
CA ARG A 169 0.21 -2.25 -14.76
C ARG A 169 0.72 -3.41 -13.90
N GLU A 170 -0.17 -4.31 -13.51
CA GLU A 170 0.24 -5.53 -12.79
C GLU A 170 1.19 -6.35 -13.66
N GLY A 171 2.32 -6.76 -13.07
CA GLY A 171 3.30 -7.65 -13.67
C GLY A 171 3.09 -9.10 -13.23
N HIS A 172 4.19 -9.81 -12.97
CA HIS A 172 4.16 -11.20 -12.51
C HIS A 172 4.24 -11.24 -10.97
N PHE A 173 3.40 -12.07 -10.35
CA PHE A 173 3.46 -12.33 -8.91
C PHE A 173 3.87 -13.77 -8.64
N PRO A 174 4.68 -14.03 -7.60
CA PRO A 174 5.12 -15.38 -7.28
C PRO A 174 3.99 -16.28 -6.78
N ASN A 175 2.90 -15.68 -6.27
CA ASN A 175 1.75 -16.38 -5.72
C ASN A 175 0.53 -15.45 -5.62
N TRP A 176 -0.65 -16.04 -5.47
CA TRP A 176 -1.95 -15.33 -5.45
C TRP A 176 -2.11 -14.36 -4.26
N TRP A 177 -1.51 -14.66 -3.11
CA TRP A 177 -1.62 -13.79 -1.93
C TRP A 177 -0.74 -12.55 -2.05
N SER A 178 0.41 -12.61 -2.74
CA SER A 178 1.20 -11.44 -3.12
C SER A 178 0.44 -10.54 -4.08
N GLN A 179 -0.25 -11.11 -5.06
CA GLN A 179 -1.12 -10.37 -5.98
C GLN A 179 -2.26 -9.68 -5.23
N LEU A 180 -2.92 -10.39 -4.31
CA LEU A 180 -3.97 -9.82 -3.47
C LEU A 180 -3.44 -8.68 -2.59
N GLY A 181 -2.29 -8.88 -1.94
CA GLY A 181 -1.62 -7.86 -1.13
C GLY A 181 -1.28 -6.62 -1.95
N PHE A 182 -0.77 -6.79 -3.17
CA PHE A 182 -0.48 -5.71 -4.09
C PHE A 182 -1.75 -4.96 -4.53
N ALA A 183 -2.81 -5.68 -4.88
CA ALA A 183 -4.10 -5.08 -5.25
C ALA A 183 -4.69 -4.21 -4.13
N LEU A 184 -4.51 -4.60 -2.87
CA LEU A 184 -4.99 -3.88 -1.69
C LEU A 184 -4.09 -2.71 -1.28
N MET A 185 -2.77 -2.87 -1.35
CA MET A 185 -1.81 -1.94 -0.75
C MET A 185 -0.89 -1.25 -1.76
N GLY A 186 -0.71 -1.78 -2.99
CA GLY A 186 0.29 -1.30 -3.95
C GLY A 186 0.26 0.20 -4.19
N ARG A 187 -0.93 0.79 -4.37
CA ARG A 187 -1.08 2.24 -4.56
C ARG A 187 -0.68 3.07 -3.34
N ARG A 188 -1.00 2.57 -2.13
CA ARG A 188 -0.61 3.26 -0.89
C ARG A 188 0.89 3.18 -0.72
N TYR A 189 1.46 2.04 -1.07
CA TYR A 189 2.90 1.81 -1.05
C TYR A 189 3.62 2.75 -2.03
N GLN A 190 3.19 2.83 -3.29
CA GLN A 190 3.76 3.75 -4.28
C GLN A 190 3.69 5.21 -3.82
N ARG A 191 2.52 5.66 -3.33
CA ARG A 191 2.38 7.03 -2.81
C ARG A 191 3.29 7.29 -1.61
N ALA A 192 3.39 6.34 -0.70
CA ALA A 192 4.28 6.45 0.46
C ALA A 192 5.74 6.52 0.01
N TRP A 193 6.14 5.69 -0.95
CA TRP A 193 7.49 5.72 -1.50
C TRP A 193 7.81 7.04 -2.19
N HIS A 194 6.94 7.56 -3.07
CA HIS A 194 7.12 8.89 -3.67
C HIS A 194 7.25 9.98 -2.60
N HIS A 195 6.39 9.97 -1.59
CA HIS A 195 6.46 10.94 -0.48
C HIS A 195 7.79 10.88 0.25
N LEU A 196 8.25 9.68 0.56
CA LEU A 196 9.54 9.45 1.22
C LEU A 196 10.71 9.89 0.32
N ALA A 197 10.65 9.65 -1.00
CA ALA A 197 11.66 10.08 -1.95
C ALA A 197 11.85 11.60 -1.92
N HIS A 198 10.77 12.37 -2.01
CA HIS A 198 10.83 13.82 -1.90
C HIS A 198 11.34 14.30 -0.52
N ALA A 199 10.86 13.68 0.56
CA ALA A 199 11.29 14.03 1.91
C ALA A 199 12.79 13.75 2.13
N ARG A 200 13.29 12.64 1.57
CA ARG A 200 14.70 12.26 1.70
C ARG A 200 15.63 13.20 0.96
N LEU A 201 15.28 13.61 -0.27
CA LEU A 201 16.08 14.62 -0.98
C LEU A 201 16.13 15.97 -0.23
N ARG A 202 15.04 16.40 0.38
CA ARG A 202 15.01 17.58 1.25
C ARG A 202 15.92 17.40 2.49
N GLU A 203 15.90 16.21 3.08
CA GLU A 203 16.74 15.90 4.24
C GLU A 203 18.23 15.84 3.88
N LEU A 204 18.56 15.29 2.72
CA LEU A 204 19.94 15.31 2.21
C LEU A 204 20.47 16.75 2.03
N LEU A 205 19.64 17.66 1.52
CA LEU A 205 19.99 19.08 1.44
C LEU A 205 20.19 19.72 2.81
N ARG A 206 19.37 19.38 3.81
CA ARG A 206 19.48 19.93 5.17
C ARG A 206 20.70 19.43 5.92
N SER A 207 20.99 18.13 5.78
CA SER A 207 22.06 17.49 6.57
C SER A 207 23.45 17.73 6.02
N GLY A 208 23.59 18.30 4.81
CA GLY A 208 24.87 18.43 4.13
C GLY A 208 25.52 17.08 3.76
N ARG A 209 24.85 15.94 4.01
CA ARG A 209 25.37 14.58 3.79
C ARG A 209 25.47 14.17 2.32
N LEU A 210 25.43 15.11 1.41
CA LEU A 210 25.72 14.92 -0.01
C LEU A 210 27.20 14.97 -0.33
N GLU A 211 28.05 15.13 0.68
CA GLU A 211 29.49 15.12 0.51
C GLU A 211 30.01 13.69 0.30
N ARG A 212 30.93 13.57 -0.66
CA ARG A 212 31.76 12.40 -0.88
C ARG A 212 32.27 11.85 0.45
N ARG A 213 32.27 10.55 0.62
CA ARG A 213 33.09 9.85 1.59
C ARG A 213 34.55 10.05 1.21
N ASP A 214 35.09 11.25 1.40
CA ASP A 214 36.52 11.46 1.43
C ASP A 214 36.97 11.12 2.85
N GLU A 215 37.91 10.21 2.94
CA GLU A 215 38.55 9.73 4.14
C GLU A 215 39.31 10.88 4.84
N GLY A 216 38.65 11.66 5.67
CA GLY A 216 39.25 12.74 6.42
C GLY A 216 38.24 13.39 7.39
N GLY A 217 38.24 12.90 8.64
CA GLY A 217 37.32 13.27 9.68
C GLY A 217 37.43 14.71 10.19
N GLY A 218 36.72 15.64 9.54
CA GLY A 218 36.40 16.96 10.06
C GLY A 218 34.92 17.26 9.95
N PRO A 219 34.33 18.14 10.80
CA PRO A 219 32.92 18.52 10.66
C PRO A 219 32.71 19.21 9.31
N PRO A 220 31.61 18.90 8.57
CA PRO A 220 31.35 19.48 7.27
C PRO A 220 31.20 21.00 7.38
N ARG A 221 32.06 21.76 6.69
CA ARG A 221 31.89 23.20 6.50
C ARG A 221 30.79 23.39 5.44
N LEU A 222 29.70 24.06 5.80
CA LEU A 222 28.71 24.53 4.83
C LEU A 222 29.41 25.50 3.86
N GLU A 223 29.45 25.12 2.59
CA GLU A 223 29.95 25.97 1.52
C GLU A 223 29.14 27.29 1.49
N PRO A 224 29.78 28.47 1.37
CA PRO A 224 29.12 29.78 1.48
C PRO A 224 27.92 29.96 0.53
N HIS A 225 27.95 29.33 -0.66
CA HIS A 225 26.87 29.43 -1.64
C HIS A 225 25.61 28.63 -1.26
N LEU A 226 25.66 27.74 -0.29
CA LEU A 226 24.50 27.04 0.25
C LEU A 226 23.82 27.81 1.40
N ALA A 227 24.46 28.84 1.94
CA ALA A 227 23.88 29.66 3.00
C ALA A 227 22.56 30.33 2.60
N ASP A 228 22.38 30.60 1.29
CA ASP A 228 21.18 31.21 0.73
C ASP A 228 20.12 30.19 0.28
N LEU A 229 20.35 28.89 0.52
CA LEU A 229 19.44 27.81 0.11
C LEU A 229 18.15 27.84 0.94
N LYS A 230 17.01 28.08 0.28
CA LYS A 230 15.69 28.01 0.90
C LYS A 230 15.04 26.66 0.61
N ILE A 231 15.01 25.79 1.64
CA ILE A 231 14.44 24.44 1.49
C ILE A 231 12.91 24.54 1.42
N GLY A 232 12.33 23.88 0.40
CA GLY A 232 10.88 23.87 0.16
C GLY A 232 10.12 23.12 1.26
N LEU A 233 9.12 23.77 1.84
CA LEU A 233 8.23 23.17 2.84
C LEU A 233 6.84 22.84 2.27
N LYS A 234 6.58 23.17 0.98
CA LYS A 234 5.29 22.89 0.35
C LYS A 234 5.03 21.38 0.32
N PRO A 235 3.75 20.98 0.51
CA PRO A 235 3.36 19.57 0.40
C PRO A 235 3.73 18.98 -0.96
N VAL A 236 3.99 17.67 -0.98
CA VAL A 236 4.15 16.93 -2.23
C VAL A 236 2.82 16.89 -2.96
N GLN A 237 2.81 17.28 -4.22
CA GLN A 237 1.63 17.21 -5.07
C GLN A 237 1.57 15.84 -5.73
N PHE A 238 0.40 15.20 -5.66
CA PHE A 238 0.16 13.90 -6.28
C PHE A 238 -0.96 13.98 -7.31
N TYR A 239 -0.69 13.37 -8.46
CA TYR A 239 -1.69 13.08 -9.49
C TYR A 239 -1.66 11.57 -9.73
N SER A 240 -2.79 10.90 -9.62
CA SER A 240 -2.85 9.46 -9.79
C SER A 240 -4.15 9.09 -10.49
N GLN A 241 -4.02 8.39 -11.60
CA GLN A 241 -5.12 7.86 -12.37
C GLN A 241 -4.91 6.36 -12.60
N ARG A 242 -5.99 5.60 -12.67
CA ARG A 242 -5.94 4.18 -12.96
C ARG A 242 -6.37 3.95 -14.40
N GLY A 243 -5.52 3.28 -15.15
CA GLY A 243 -5.90 2.73 -16.43
C GLY A 243 -6.95 1.66 -16.22
N MET A 244 -8.09 1.83 -16.86
CA MET A 244 -9.14 0.82 -16.91
C MET A 244 -9.16 0.24 -18.31
N GLY A 245 -8.97 -1.05 -18.41
CA GLY A 245 -9.32 -1.77 -19.62
C GLY A 245 -10.83 -1.64 -19.86
N ARG A 246 -11.21 -0.78 -20.78
CA ARG A 246 -12.55 -0.37 -21.26
C ARG A 246 -13.17 0.82 -20.56
N ARG A 247 -13.57 1.76 -21.43
CA ARG A 247 -14.31 2.99 -21.18
C ARG A 247 -15.58 2.73 -20.40
N LEU A 248 -15.74 3.39 -19.27
CA LEU A 248 -17.03 3.84 -18.75
C LEU A 248 -16.75 5.02 -17.80
N GLY A 249 -17.38 6.15 -18.03
CA GLY A 249 -17.12 7.43 -17.37
C GLY A 249 -17.44 7.49 -15.88
N GLY A 250 -17.46 8.66 -15.29
CA GLY A 250 -17.58 9.02 -13.86
C GLY A 250 -18.41 8.11 -12.94
N VAL A 251 -19.42 7.42 -13.48
CA VAL A 251 -20.27 6.45 -12.79
C VAL A 251 -19.50 5.20 -12.31
N GLU A 252 -18.47 4.76 -13.05
CA GLU A 252 -17.68 3.59 -12.63
C GLU A 252 -16.70 3.87 -11.51
N ARG A 253 -16.17 5.08 -11.42
CA ARG A 253 -15.33 5.48 -10.27
C ARG A 253 -16.09 5.41 -8.96
N GLU A 254 -17.36 5.81 -8.99
CA GLU A 254 -18.28 5.72 -7.85
C GLU A 254 -18.66 4.26 -7.58
N VAL A 255 -18.96 3.48 -8.61
CA VAL A 255 -19.26 2.04 -8.49
C VAL A 255 -18.07 1.25 -7.94
N GLU A 256 -16.83 1.57 -8.33
CA GLU A 256 -15.65 0.86 -7.83
C GLU A 256 -15.24 1.29 -6.41
N ARG A 257 -15.47 2.57 -6.04
CA ARG A 257 -15.36 3.05 -4.68
C ARG A 257 -16.37 2.31 -3.78
N VAL A 258 -17.63 2.31 -4.16
CA VAL A 258 -18.71 1.60 -3.47
C VAL A 258 -18.46 0.08 -3.41
N ARG A 259 -17.92 -0.53 -4.47
CA ARG A 259 -17.55 -1.95 -4.49
C ARG A 259 -16.42 -2.27 -3.51
N ARG A 260 -15.40 -1.42 -3.44
CA ARG A 260 -14.26 -1.59 -2.52
C ARG A 260 -14.67 -1.40 -1.07
N ASP A 261 -15.49 -0.36 -0.80
CA ASP A 261 -15.95 -0.08 0.54
C ASP A 261 -16.85 -1.22 1.06
N ARG A 262 -17.67 -1.80 0.19
CA ARG A 262 -18.48 -2.99 0.52
C ARG A 262 -17.66 -4.27 0.73
N LEU A 263 -16.54 -4.45 0.02
CA LEU A 263 -15.63 -5.57 0.28
C LEU A 263 -14.96 -5.41 1.66
N LEU A 264 -14.50 -4.20 1.99
CA LEU A 264 -13.92 -3.89 3.30
C LEU A 264 -14.94 -4.08 4.43
N LEU A 265 -16.19 -3.69 4.22
CA LEU A 265 -17.28 -3.93 5.16
C LEU A 265 -17.56 -5.43 5.33
N SER A 266 -17.55 -6.22 4.23
CA SER A 266 -17.74 -7.68 4.32
C SER A 266 -16.64 -8.35 5.14
N VAL A 267 -15.37 -7.94 4.97
CA VAL A 267 -14.24 -8.40 5.79
C VAL A 267 -14.39 -7.94 7.22
N GLY A 268 -14.72 -6.67 7.46
CA GLY A 268 -14.88 -6.09 8.78
C GLY A 268 -15.98 -6.79 9.61
N PHE A 269 -17.14 -7.01 9.03
CA PHE A 269 -18.23 -7.79 9.68
C PHE A 269 -17.84 -9.26 9.86
N GLY A 270 -17.06 -9.85 8.94
CA GLY A 270 -16.46 -11.17 9.12
C GLY A 270 -15.52 -11.21 10.32
N VAL A 271 -14.60 -10.25 10.46
CA VAL A 271 -13.69 -10.13 11.63
C VAL A 271 -14.51 -10.02 12.91
N LEU A 272 -15.53 -9.19 12.93
CA LEU A 272 -16.42 -9.03 14.08
C LEU A 272 -17.14 -10.35 14.44
N ALA A 273 -17.63 -11.11 13.43
CA ALA A 273 -18.24 -12.42 13.61
C ALA A 273 -17.26 -13.47 14.18
N GLY A 274 -15.98 -13.38 13.83
CA GLY A 274 -14.93 -14.22 14.39
C GLY A 274 -14.58 -13.89 15.84
N MET A 275 -14.72 -12.61 16.24
CA MET A 275 -14.59 -12.20 17.65
C MET A 275 -15.83 -12.63 18.46
N ARG A 276 -17.03 -12.35 17.93
CA ARG A 276 -18.32 -12.59 18.59
C ARG A 276 -19.35 -13.06 17.55
N THR A 277 -19.82 -14.29 17.68
CA THR A 277 -20.64 -14.97 16.68
C THR A 277 -21.93 -14.21 16.35
N PHE A 278 -22.62 -13.68 17.37
CA PHE A 278 -23.91 -13.02 17.19
C PHE A 278 -23.84 -11.50 17.11
N SER A 279 -22.72 -10.87 17.50
CA SER A 279 -22.59 -9.40 17.49
C SER A 279 -22.62 -8.82 16.08
N ALA A 280 -21.98 -9.46 15.12
CA ALA A 280 -21.97 -8.99 13.72
C ALA A 280 -23.37 -9.01 13.09
N PRO A 281 -24.12 -10.13 13.09
CA PRO A 281 -25.47 -10.15 12.52
C PRO A 281 -26.47 -9.32 13.36
N ALA A 282 -26.27 -9.18 14.68
CA ALA A 282 -27.16 -8.36 15.52
C ALA A 282 -27.04 -6.87 15.15
N LEU A 283 -25.81 -6.34 15.06
CA LEU A 283 -25.56 -4.94 14.69
C LEU A 283 -26.04 -4.65 13.27
N LEU A 284 -25.73 -5.52 12.31
CA LEU A 284 -26.19 -5.35 10.93
C LEU A 284 -27.72 -5.39 10.83
N SER A 285 -28.35 -6.36 11.48
CA SER A 285 -29.83 -6.48 11.49
C SER A 285 -30.49 -5.28 12.16
N HIS A 286 -29.89 -4.75 13.24
CA HIS A 286 -30.37 -3.55 13.91
C HIS A 286 -30.36 -2.34 12.96
N GLN A 287 -29.27 -2.14 12.21
CA GLN A 287 -29.17 -1.07 11.23
C GLN A 287 -30.20 -1.23 10.11
N LEU A 288 -30.25 -2.40 9.48
CA LEU A 288 -31.15 -2.70 8.37
C LEU A 288 -32.65 -2.59 8.77
N SER A 289 -32.98 -2.86 10.04
CA SER A 289 -34.36 -2.76 10.54
C SER A 289 -34.85 -1.33 10.78
N ARG A 290 -33.95 -0.35 10.77
CA ARG A 290 -34.19 1.10 10.98
C ARG A 290 -34.33 1.87 9.67
N GLU A 291 -33.70 1.39 8.61
CA GLU A 291 -33.76 2.02 7.31
C GLU A 291 -35.15 1.77 6.69
N PRO A 292 -35.86 2.81 6.17
CA PRO A 292 -37.09 2.62 5.45
C PRO A 292 -36.78 1.93 4.11
N VAL A 293 -36.97 0.63 4.07
CA VAL A 293 -36.77 -0.19 2.87
C VAL A 293 -38.05 -0.20 2.07
N GLU A 294 -38.09 0.43 0.90
CA GLU A 294 -39.00 0.07 -0.16
C GLU A 294 -38.74 -1.41 -0.50
N ALA A 295 -39.73 -2.24 -0.36
CA ALA A 295 -39.64 -3.70 -0.29
C ALA A 295 -38.77 -4.33 -1.40
N PRO A 296 -37.60 -4.90 -1.08
CA PRO A 296 -36.83 -5.65 -2.05
C PRO A 296 -37.27 -7.10 -2.06
N GLU A 297 -37.42 -7.64 -3.23
CA GLU A 297 -37.62 -9.08 -3.44
C GLU A 297 -36.29 -9.81 -3.15
N GLY A 298 -36.19 -10.54 -2.03
CA GLY A 298 -35.08 -11.43 -1.75
C GLY A 298 -34.79 -11.73 -0.27
N ARG A 299 -33.92 -12.68 0.00
CA ARG A 299 -33.55 -13.20 1.33
C ARG A 299 -32.89 -12.19 2.30
N ALA A 300 -32.47 -11.02 1.83
CA ALA A 300 -32.04 -9.90 2.67
C ALA A 300 -33.13 -9.37 3.60
N HIS A 301 -34.40 -9.64 3.27
CA HIS A 301 -35.58 -9.34 4.08
C HIS A 301 -35.53 -9.94 5.50
N VAL A 302 -34.89 -11.07 5.70
CA VAL A 302 -34.84 -11.74 7.00
C VAL A 302 -34.08 -10.89 8.02
N LEU A 303 -32.91 -10.36 7.66
CA LEU A 303 -32.11 -9.51 8.57
C LEU A 303 -32.72 -8.12 8.79
N ALA A 304 -33.52 -7.60 7.88
CA ALA A 304 -34.24 -6.33 8.04
C ALA A 304 -35.45 -6.41 8.97
N SER A 305 -35.83 -7.62 9.41
CA SER A 305 -36.97 -7.82 10.30
C SER A 305 -36.67 -7.36 11.73
N ARG A 306 -37.53 -6.50 12.31
CA ARG A 306 -37.43 -6.06 13.71
C ARG A 306 -37.49 -7.21 14.72
N ARG A 307 -38.18 -8.33 14.38
CA ARG A 307 -38.22 -9.53 15.24
C ARG A 307 -36.84 -10.23 15.26
N ILE A 308 -36.28 -10.44 14.09
CA ILE A 308 -34.94 -11.06 13.94
C ILE A 308 -33.89 -10.18 14.61
N SER A 309 -33.92 -8.86 14.43
CA SER A 309 -33.02 -7.93 15.11
C SER A 309 -33.05 -8.06 16.63
N ARG A 310 -34.25 -8.18 17.24
CA ARG A 310 -34.39 -8.40 18.68
C ARG A 310 -33.84 -9.75 19.12
N VAL A 311 -34.13 -10.82 18.40
CA VAL A 311 -33.62 -12.16 18.71
C VAL A 311 -32.10 -12.20 18.63
N LEU A 312 -31.50 -11.66 17.57
CA LEU A 312 -30.04 -11.57 17.42
C LEU A 312 -29.39 -10.70 18.50
N GLY A 313 -30.06 -9.61 18.90
CA GLY A 313 -29.62 -8.76 20.01
C GLY A 313 -29.58 -9.51 21.34
N VAL A 314 -30.61 -10.30 21.66
CA VAL A 314 -30.65 -11.14 22.85
C VAL A 314 -29.55 -12.22 22.80
N LEU A 315 -29.36 -12.87 21.66
CA LEU A 315 -28.28 -13.85 21.47
C LEU A 315 -26.90 -13.23 21.62
N ALA A 316 -26.67 -12.04 21.10
CA ALA A 316 -25.41 -11.32 21.25
C ALA A 316 -25.13 -10.94 22.71
N LEU A 317 -26.14 -10.48 23.45
CA LEU A 317 -26.02 -10.21 24.90
C LEU A 317 -25.78 -11.51 25.68
N GLY A 318 -26.48 -12.59 25.33
CA GLY A 318 -26.26 -13.92 25.90
C GLY A 318 -24.84 -14.43 25.68
N GLU A 319 -24.28 -14.23 24.47
CA GLU A 319 -22.89 -14.59 24.16
C GLU A 319 -21.88 -13.81 25.05
N LEU A 320 -22.10 -12.50 25.26
CA LEU A 320 -21.24 -11.65 26.11
C LEU A 320 -21.24 -12.11 27.58
N THR A 321 -22.37 -12.60 28.08
CA THR A 321 -22.46 -13.10 29.46
C THR A 321 -21.94 -14.51 29.59
N ALA A 322 -22.30 -15.40 28.67
CA ALA A 322 -21.95 -16.82 28.68
C ALA A 322 -20.42 -17.07 28.53
N ASP A 323 -19.72 -16.23 27.76
CA ASP A 323 -18.25 -16.33 27.54
C ASP A 323 -17.41 -16.10 28.80
N LYS A 324 -18.03 -15.66 29.89
CA LYS A 324 -17.43 -15.53 31.24
C LYS A 324 -17.62 -16.78 32.11
N THR A 325 -18.37 -17.76 31.63
CA THR A 325 -18.62 -19.04 32.35
C THR A 325 -17.71 -20.13 31.81
N SER A 326 -17.37 -21.10 32.66
CA SER A 326 -16.50 -22.23 32.34
C SER A 326 -17.16 -23.33 31.47
N TRP A 327 -18.43 -23.18 31.12
CA TRP A 327 -19.23 -24.19 30.42
C TRP A 327 -19.13 -24.14 28.89
N ILE A 328 -18.48 -23.13 28.31
CA ILE A 328 -18.45 -22.97 26.87
C ILE A 328 -17.23 -23.68 26.28
N PRO A 329 -17.42 -24.49 25.21
CA PRO A 329 -16.33 -25.12 24.46
C PRO A 329 -15.33 -24.08 23.94
N SER A 330 -14.08 -24.52 23.72
CA SER A 330 -13.03 -23.62 23.21
C SER A 330 -13.50 -22.92 21.91
N ARG A 331 -13.17 -21.64 21.77
CA ARG A 331 -13.58 -20.79 20.63
C ARG A 331 -13.15 -21.33 19.26
N ILE A 332 -12.18 -22.22 19.23
CA ILE A 332 -11.66 -22.88 18.03
C ILE A 332 -12.19 -24.32 17.89
N SER A 333 -13.17 -24.71 18.70
CA SER A 333 -13.83 -26.01 18.50
C SER A 333 -14.56 -26.01 17.14
N PRO A 334 -14.65 -27.17 16.45
CA PRO A 334 -15.29 -27.24 15.13
C PRO A 334 -16.69 -26.63 15.07
N PRO A 335 -17.60 -26.87 16.05
CA PRO A 335 -18.93 -26.26 16.04
C PRO A 335 -18.88 -24.73 16.15
N ALA A 336 -17.98 -24.20 17.00
CA ALA A 336 -17.83 -22.75 17.17
C ALA A 336 -17.26 -22.07 15.92
N LEU A 337 -16.31 -22.71 15.24
CA LEU A 337 -15.75 -22.20 13.98
C LEU A 337 -16.80 -22.21 12.85
N VAL A 338 -17.60 -23.27 12.76
CA VAL A 338 -18.71 -23.35 11.79
C VAL A 338 -19.72 -22.22 12.05
N ALA A 339 -20.16 -22.02 13.30
CA ALA A 339 -21.10 -20.97 13.65
C ALA A 339 -20.55 -19.57 13.30
N ARG A 340 -19.25 -19.30 13.54
CA ARG A 340 -18.58 -18.05 13.18
C ARG A 340 -18.46 -17.88 11.67
N ALA A 341 -18.10 -18.94 10.95
CA ALA A 341 -18.04 -18.93 9.49
C ALA A 341 -19.40 -18.61 8.86
N LEU A 342 -20.46 -19.25 9.37
CA LEU A 342 -21.83 -18.98 8.92
C LEU A 342 -22.27 -17.55 9.24
N SER A 343 -21.98 -17.05 10.43
CA SER A 343 -22.24 -15.66 10.81
C SER A 343 -21.50 -14.66 9.91
N GLY A 344 -20.20 -14.90 9.65
CA GLY A 344 -19.39 -14.09 8.76
C GLY A 344 -19.89 -14.17 7.29
N ALA A 345 -20.30 -15.35 6.84
CA ALA A 345 -20.88 -15.53 5.51
C ALA A 345 -22.19 -14.74 5.36
N LEU A 346 -23.09 -14.86 6.34
CA LEU A 346 -24.38 -14.18 6.35
C LEU A 346 -24.21 -12.66 6.32
N THR A 347 -23.37 -12.12 7.20
CA THR A 347 -23.12 -10.67 7.28
C THR A 347 -22.36 -10.15 6.07
N GLY A 348 -21.34 -10.86 5.59
CA GLY A 348 -20.60 -10.52 4.38
C GLY A 348 -21.47 -10.49 3.12
N ALA A 349 -22.42 -11.42 3.01
CA ALA A 349 -23.39 -11.42 1.93
C ALA A 349 -24.41 -10.27 2.03
N ALA A 350 -24.88 -9.97 3.26
CA ALA A 350 -25.94 -8.99 3.50
C ALA A 350 -25.47 -7.53 3.39
N VAL A 351 -24.24 -7.21 3.83
CA VAL A 351 -23.64 -5.86 3.70
C VAL A 351 -23.57 -5.42 2.23
N ALA A 352 -23.55 -6.37 1.32
CA ALA A 352 -23.30 -6.11 -0.09
C ALA A 352 -24.44 -5.46 -0.85
N SER A 353 -25.69 -5.64 -0.44
CA SER A 353 -26.85 -5.10 -1.18
C SER A 353 -28.14 -5.23 -0.40
N PRO A 354 -28.77 -4.13 -0.02
CA PRO A 354 -30.18 -4.14 0.30
C PRO A 354 -31.06 -4.51 -0.93
N HIS A 355 -30.54 -4.27 -2.15
CA HIS A 355 -31.30 -4.34 -3.39
C HIS A 355 -30.78 -5.31 -4.47
N ARG A 356 -29.75 -6.13 -4.20
CA ARG A 356 -29.20 -7.11 -5.17
C ARG A 356 -29.01 -8.49 -4.54
N ARG A 357 -29.02 -9.53 -5.39
CA ARG A 357 -28.78 -10.92 -4.99
C ARG A 357 -27.50 -11.06 -4.16
N PRO A 358 -27.51 -11.85 -3.07
CA PRO A 358 -26.34 -12.09 -2.23
C PRO A 358 -25.17 -12.59 -3.08
N SER A 359 -24.00 -11.99 -2.90
CA SER A 359 -22.79 -12.40 -3.63
C SER A 359 -22.11 -13.55 -2.88
N ALA A 360 -22.04 -14.72 -3.50
CA ALA A 360 -21.32 -15.87 -2.96
C ALA A 360 -19.84 -15.54 -2.62
N GLY A 361 -19.18 -14.74 -3.44
CA GLY A 361 -17.80 -14.31 -3.18
C GLY A 361 -17.64 -13.49 -1.89
N ARG A 362 -18.63 -12.65 -1.54
CA ARG A 362 -18.60 -11.85 -0.30
C ARG A 362 -19.01 -12.68 0.91
N ALA A 363 -19.90 -13.64 0.75
CA ALA A 363 -20.18 -14.63 1.78
C ALA A 363 -18.90 -15.42 2.14
N LEU A 364 -18.19 -15.92 1.14
CA LEU A 364 -16.92 -16.64 1.35
C LEU A 364 -15.86 -15.74 2.00
N LEU A 365 -15.76 -14.49 1.57
CA LEU A 365 -14.81 -13.53 2.14
C LEU A 365 -15.12 -13.24 3.62
N GLY A 366 -16.40 -13.04 3.96
CA GLY A 366 -16.84 -12.85 5.34
C GLY A 366 -16.61 -14.10 6.20
N ALA A 367 -16.88 -15.30 5.67
CA ALA A 367 -16.62 -16.56 6.37
C ALA A 367 -15.11 -16.76 6.63
N ALA A 368 -14.26 -16.54 5.62
CA ALA A 368 -12.81 -16.65 5.76
C ALA A 368 -12.25 -15.65 6.79
N ALA A 369 -12.73 -14.39 6.75
CA ALA A 369 -12.37 -13.38 7.72
C ALA A 369 -12.78 -13.75 9.14
N ALA A 370 -13.97 -14.36 9.33
CA ALA A 370 -14.44 -14.82 10.63
C ALA A 370 -13.57 -15.94 11.20
N VAL A 371 -13.23 -16.93 10.40
CA VAL A 371 -12.35 -18.03 10.83
C VAL A 371 -10.95 -17.51 11.17
N ALA A 372 -10.36 -16.70 10.29
CA ALA A 372 -9.03 -16.11 10.53
C ALA A 372 -9.00 -15.25 11.80
N SER A 373 -10.04 -14.44 12.02
CA SER A 373 -10.19 -13.60 13.22
C SER A 373 -10.33 -14.46 14.48
N ALA A 374 -11.13 -15.53 14.46
CA ALA A 374 -11.29 -16.43 15.60
C ALA A 374 -9.93 -17.01 16.05
N PHE A 375 -9.10 -17.47 15.13
CA PHE A 375 -7.75 -17.96 15.43
C PHE A 375 -6.82 -16.85 15.94
N ALA A 376 -6.87 -15.67 15.31
CA ALA A 376 -6.03 -14.53 15.69
C ALA A 376 -6.32 -14.10 17.14
N PHE A 377 -7.59 -13.89 17.49
CA PHE A 377 -7.99 -13.47 18.84
C PHE A 377 -7.80 -14.58 19.89
N TYR A 378 -7.94 -15.84 19.51
CA TYR A 378 -7.56 -16.95 20.38
C TYR A 378 -6.07 -16.90 20.75
N LYS A 379 -5.18 -16.74 19.77
CA LYS A 379 -3.73 -16.60 19.99
C LYS A 379 -3.38 -15.34 20.78
N LEU A 380 -3.99 -14.20 20.46
CA LEU A 380 -3.80 -12.95 21.20
C LEU A 380 -4.19 -13.10 22.67
N ARG A 381 -5.32 -13.75 22.95
CA ARG A 381 -5.74 -14.04 24.32
C ARG A 381 -4.76 -14.95 25.05
N GLN A 382 -4.26 -16.02 24.40
CA GLN A 382 -3.22 -16.87 24.97
C GLN A 382 -1.93 -16.08 25.27
N LEU A 383 -1.52 -15.19 24.39
CA LEU A 383 -0.34 -14.34 24.57
C LEU A 383 -0.55 -13.39 25.76
N ALA A 384 -1.70 -12.72 25.83
CA ALA A 384 -2.04 -11.79 26.89
C ALA A 384 -2.06 -12.48 28.28
N THR A 385 -2.65 -13.67 28.36
CA THR A 385 -2.72 -14.40 29.64
C THR A 385 -1.38 -15.05 30.01
N ARG A 386 -0.64 -15.63 29.04
CA ARG A 386 0.60 -16.37 29.35
C ARG A 386 1.83 -15.48 29.48
N ARG A 387 1.96 -14.42 28.64
CA ARG A 387 3.15 -13.55 28.67
C ARG A 387 2.97 -12.26 29.47
N LEU A 388 1.75 -11.69 29.48
CA LEU A 388 1.48 -10.44 30.20
C LEU A 388 0.82 -10.68 31.56
N GLY A 389 0.52 -11.92 31.91
CA GLY A 389 -0.09 -12.26 33.20
C GLY A 389 -1.50 -11.71 33.40
N LEU A 390 -2.19 -11.27 32.34
CA LEU A 390 -3.51 -10.68 32.44
C LEU A 390 -4.56 -11.73 32.86
N PRO A 391 -5.44 -11.41 33.80
CA PRO A 391 -6.55 -12.30 34.13
C PRO A 391 -7.42 -12.55 32.89
N ASN A 392 -7.91 -13.78 32.76
CA ASN A 392 -8.70 -14.19 31.59
C ASN A 392 -9.95 -13.33 31.39
N VAL A 393 -10.55 -12.84 32.49
CA VAL A 393 -11.68 -11.89 32.44
C VAL A 393 -11.29 -10.55 31.87
N ALA A 394 -10.12 -10.00 32.25
CA ALA A 394 -9.62 -8.73 31.74
C ALA A 394 -9.34 -8.81 30.23
N ALA A 395 -8.70 -9.89 29.76
CA ALA A 395 -8.47 -10.13 28.35
C ALA A 395 -9.80 -10.24 27.57
N GLY A 396 -10.83 -10.86 28.15
CA GLY A 396 -12.18 -10.93 27.58
C GLY A 396 -12.85 -9.57 27.47
N LEU A 397 -12.75 -8.71 28.50
CA LEU A 397 -13.31 -7.35 28.48
C LEU A 397 -12.66 -6.44 27.42
N VAL A 398 -11.34 -6.55 27.25
CA VAL A 398 -10.61 -5.81 26.20
C VAL A 398 -11.10 -6.24 24.81
N GLU A 399 -11.32 -7.54 24.62
CA GLU A 399 -11.86 -8.06 23.37
C GLU A 399 -13.30 -7.60 23.12
N ASP A 400 -14.15 -7.57 24.16
CA ASP A 400 -15.51 -7.04 24.07
C ASP A 400 -15.52 -5.56 23.69
N ALA A 401 -14.65 -4.76 24.30
CA ALA A 401 -14.48 -3.34 23.95
C ALA A 401 -14.00 -3.17 22.52
N ALA A 402 -13.03 -3.96 22.07
CA ALA A 402 -12.54 -3.93 20.68
C ALA A 402 -13.63 -4.32 19.69
N ALA A 403 -14.44 -5.33 19.98
CA ALA A 403 -15.56 -5.74 19.16
C ALA A 403 -16.62 -4.64 19.05
N LEU A 404 -16.93 -3.96 20.16
CA LEU A 404 -17.90 -2.83 20.17
C LEU A 404 -17.39 -1.65 19.35
N VAL A 405 -16.11 -1.26 19.53
CA VAL A 405 -15.48 -0.18 18.74
C VAL A 405 -15.46 -0.54 17.25
N LEU A 406 -15.08 -1.75 16.90
CA LEU A 406 -15.11 -2.21 15.51
C LEU A 406 -16.53 -2.16 14.94
N GLY A 407 -17.49 -2.68 15.67
CA GLY A 407 -18.91 -2.70 15.26
C GLY A 407 -19.46 -1.29 15.00
N THR A 408 -19.21 -0.34 15.90
CA THR A 408 -19.65 1.06 15.73
C THR A 408 -18.98 1.74 14.54
N ARG A 409 -17.68 1.47 14.30
CA ARG A 409 -16.95 1.99 13.13
C ARG A 409 -17.46 1.40 11.81
N LEU A 410 -17.81 0.11 11.80
CA LEU A 410 -18.39 -0.53 10.63
C LEU A 410 -19.78 0.03 10.29
N LEU A 411 -20.62 0.27 11.30
CA LEU A 411 -21.92 0.91 11.11
C LEU A 411 -21.78 2.34 10.57
N ALA A 412 -20.87 3.13 11.12
CA ALA A 412 -20.58 4.49 10.62
C ALA A 412 -20.04 4.51 9.18
N ALA A 413 -19.36 3.45 8.74
CA ALA A 413 -18.85 3.32 7.38
C ALA A 413 -19.90 2.81 6.36
N MET A 414 -21.10 2.46 6.81
CA MET A 414 -22.23 2.09 5.92
C MET A 414 -22.97 3.32 5.38
N HIS A 415 -22.82 4.47 6.03
CA HIS A 415 -23.37 5.77 5.66
C HIS A 415 -22.31 6.61 4.93
#